data_2846a51d084e6ccad06b57db0e104e9f
#
_entry.id   2846a51d084e6ccad06b57db0e104e9f
#
_cell.length_a   1.000
_cell.length_b   1.000
_cell.length_c   1.000
_cell.angle_alpha   90.00
_cell.angle_beta   90.00
_cell.angle_gamma   90.00
#
_symmetry.space_group_name_H-M   'P 1'
#
loop_
_entity.id
_entity.type
_entity.pdbx_description
1 polymer ?
#
loop_
_entity_poly.entity_id
_entity_poly.type
_entity_poly.pdbx_seq_one_letter_code
_entity_poly.pdbx_strand_id
1 'polypeptide(L)'
;MSQRKLYVGLDIYNDITYMSVMRDGAEQPELIGFGKKADIRIPTLVNVPGANEVLEGFMGKVFRGEDIIVNDKKIDPTHIFMSFFSRTLTILRKKYPSETIASLVVTTEFDDYKYYEYMYAGLERIGIKKDRAMIVRHAQAFVQYATAQDRKYWVNSASLVDYSRGHIHYYNMKVDTFRHPSTLSVEDKNYDEFIPMFENESTSDEEKNSIFLNMVNGAIHGKIITSIYMQGNAFADGFGEEAMKEMALNKHIFKEELIYVKGACYGAREFSSEENNKFIYIDDNMILANVTTKVYTDAEEQTIVLAKAGVPWYQVDLDFDVIPDGDDKLEIDFKNVLTNQDIYKVIQLDGIQKRLDKETRINVSVKFVKKDRCIITVRDKGFGDFIPSSYRIWEEVVDI
;
A
#
# COMPACT_ATOMS: atom_id res chain seq x y z
N MET A 1 11.98 -21.01 -23.23
CA MET A 1 11.36 -19.71 -23.56
C MET A 1 11.06 -19.01 -22.24
N SER A 2 11.57 -17.79 -22.04
CA SER A 2 11.25 -16.99 -20.86
C SER A 2 9.74 -16.74 -20.85
N GLN A 3 9.03 -17.07 -19.77
CA GLN A 3 7.63 -16.73 -19.61
C GLN A 3 7.48 -15.20 -19.61
N ARG A 4 6.61 -14.69 -20.47
CA ARG A 4 6.34 -13.24 -20.52
C ARG A 4 5.62 -12.82 -19.25
N LYS A 5 6.17 -11.82 -18.58
CA LYS A 5 5.66 -11.30 -17.31
C LYS A 5 4.57 -10.22 -17.53
N LEU A 6 3.55 -10.27 -16.69
CA LEU A 6 2.54 -9.22 -16.58
C LEU A 6 2.64 -8.54 -15.20
N TYR A 7 2.58 -7.22 -15.20
CA TYR A 7 2.44 -6.37 -14.02
C TYR A 7 1.02 -5.82 -14.04
N VAL A 8 0.27 -6.07 -12.97
CA VAL A 8 -1.19 -5.82 -12.95
C VAL A 8 -1.53 -4.81 -11.89
N GLY A 9 -2.30 -3.79 -12.27
CA GLY A 9 -2.94 -2.83 -11.37
C GLY A 9 -4.44 -3.06 -11.33
N LEU A 10 -5.02 -3.09 -10.14
CA LEU A 10 -6.45 -3.05 -9.91
C LEU A 10 -6.81 -1.84 -9.06
N ASP A 11 -7.86 -1.13 -9.46
CA ASP A 11 -8.50 -0.09 -8.65
C ASP A 11 -9.94 -0.50 -8.38
N ILE A 12 -10.27 -0.75 -7.09
CA ILE A 12 -11.49 -1.44 -6.70
C ILE A 12 -12.38 -0.50 -5.88
N TYR A 13 -13.56 -0.22 -6.43
CA TYR A 13 -14.66 0.45 -5.76
C TYR A 13 -15.78 -0.52 -5.42
N ASN A 14 -16.73 -0.06 -4.63
CA ASN A 14 -17.87 -0.90 -4.20
C ASN A 14 -18.73 -1.43 -5.35
N ASP A 15 -18.81 -0.71 -6.45
CA ASP A 15 -19.67 -1.00 -7.63
C ASP A 15 -18.86 -1.32 -8.89
N ILE A 16 -17.64 -0.83 -8.99
CA ILE A 16 -16.81 -0.90 -10.20
C ILE A 16 -15.36 -1.22 -9.87
N THR A 17 -14.71 -1.91 -10.78
CA THR A 17 -13.26 -2.20 -10.75
C THR A 17 -12.64 -1.78 -12.06
N TYR A 18 -11.51 -1.09 -12.00
CA TYR A 18 -10.65 -0.84 -13.14
C TYR A 18 -9.43 -1.77 -13.10
N MET A 19 -8.97 -2.18 -14.26
CA MET A 19 -7.78 -3.03 -14.41
C MET A 19 -6.85 -2.45 -15.44
N SER A 20 -5.57 -2.41 -15.11
CA SER A 20 -4.51 -2.08 -16.05
C SER A 20 -3.40 -3.12 -16.03
N VAL A 21 -2.66 -3.23 -17.11
CA VAL A 21 -1.57 -4.20 -17.25
C VAL A 21 -0.40 -3.61 -18.03
N MET A 22 0.80 -3.99 -17.62
CA MET A 22 2.03 -3.77 -18.39
C MET A 22 2.71 -5.11 -18.66
N ARG A 23 3.28 -5.25 -19.85
CA ARG A 23 4.20 -6.34 -20.21
C ARG A 23 5.64 -5.89 -20.07
N ASP A 24 6.57 -6.83 -19.99
CA ASP A 24 7.98 -6.50 -20.03
C ASP A 24 8.29 -5.61 -21.25
N GLY A 25 9.01 -4.51 -21.01
CA GLY A 25 9.38 -3.52 -22.05
C GLY A 25 8.28 -2.53 -22.43
N ALA A 26 7.06 -2.63 -21.87
CA ALA A 26 6.03 -1.62 -22.08
C ALA A 26 6.36 -0.35 -21.28
N GLU A 27 6.17 0.82 -21.91
CA GLU A 27 6.40 2.12 -21.24
C GLU A 27 5.20 2.57 -20.42
N GLN A 28 3.98 2.24 -20.88
CA GLN A 28 2.73 2.70 -20.27
C GLN A 28 1.76 1.54 -19.99
N PRO A 29 0.92 1.66 -18.94
CA PRO A 29 -0.14 0.72 -18.66
C PRO A 29 -1.23 0.72 -19.72
N GLU A 30 -1.68 -0.46 -20.12
CA GLU A 30 -2.85 -0.68 -20.95
C GLU A 30 -4.06 -0.94 -20.07
N LEU A 31 -5.18 -0.23 -20.29
CA LEU A 31 -6.44 -0.50 -19.61
C LEU A 31 -7.10 -1.74 -20.18
N ILE A 32 -7.64 -2.58 -19.31
CA ILE A 32 -8.29 -3.84 -19.67
C ILE A 32 -9.81 -3.68 -19.62
N GLY A 33 -10.42 -3.81 -20.77
CA GLY A 33 -11.87 -3.86 -20.89
C GLY A 33 -12.40 -5.29 -20.85
N PHE A 34 -13.68 -5.44 -20.52
CA PHE A 34 -14.38 -6.70 -20.50
C PHE A 34 -15.61 -6.70 -21.46
N GLY A 35 -16.08 -7.90 -21.78
CA GLY A 35 -17.23 -8.07 -22.65
C GLY A 35 -16.94 -7.71 -24.13
N LYS A 36 -18.01 -7.76 -24.96
CA LYS A 36 -17.89 -7.53 -26.42
C LYS A 36 -17.50 -6.08 -26.79
N LYS A 37 -17.85 -5.12 -25.94
CA LYS A 37 -17.57 -3.68 -26.14
C LYS A 37 -16.27 -3.23 -25.52
N ALA A 38 -15.51 -4.14 -24.87
CA ALA A 38 -14.28 -3.82 -24.13
C ALA A 38 -14.48 -2.67 -23.12
N ASP A 39 -15.61 -2.68 -22.39
CA ASP A 39 -15.88 -1.68 -21.35
C ASP A 39 -14.84 -1.81 -20.25
N ILE A 40 -14.14 -0.73 -19.94
CA ILE A 40 -13.10 -0.68 -18.90
C ILE A 40 -13.69 -0.69 -17.49
N ARG A 41 -14.98 -0.45 -17.33
CA ARG A 41 -15.72 -0.45 -16.08
C ARG A 41 -16.19 -1.87 -15.75
N ILE A 42 -15.33 -2.65 -15.11
CA ILE A 42 -15.63 -4.03 -14.71
C ILE A 42 -16.54 -3.99 -13.48
N PRO A 43 -17.75 -4.57 -13.51
CA PRO A 43 -18.62 -4.59 -12.32
C PRO A 43 -17.99 -5.34 -11.14
N THR A 44 -17.98 -4.70 -9.96
CA THR A 44 -17.51 -5.29 -8.70
C THR A 44 -18.61 -6.17 -8.14
N LEU A 45 -18.62 -7.44 -8.55
CA LEU A 45 -19.62 -8.40 -8.14
C LEU A 45 -19.05 -9.82 -8.02
N VAL A 46 -19.73 -10.66 -7.25
CA VAL A 46 -19.37 -12.06 -7.04
C VAL A 46 -20.56 -12.95 -7.33
N ASN A 47 -20.34 -14.00 -8.12
CA ASN A 47 -21.31 -15.10 -8.21
C ASN A 47 -21.10 -16.02 -7.01
N VAL A 48 -22.11 -16.17 -6.18
CA VAL A 48 -22.03 -17.04 -5.01
C VAL A 48 -22.19 -18.50 -5.44
N PRO A 49 -21.20 -19.37 -5.19
CA PRO A 49 -21.31 -20.78 -5.57
C PRO A 49 -22.50 -21.47 -4.90
N GLY A 50 -23.36 -22.11 -5.71
CA GLY A 50 -24.55 -22.83 -5.22
C GLY A 50 -25.76 -21.94 -4.92
N ALA A 51 -25.67 -20.65 -5.14
CA ALA A 51 -26.80 -19.73 -5.19
C ALA A 51 -26.88 -19.12 -6.60
N ASN A 52 -28.10 -19.00 -7.15
CA ASN A 52 -28.31 -18.26 -8.39
C ASN A 52 -28.33 -16.74 -8.14
N GLU A 53 -27.49 -16.29 -7.19
CA GLU A 53 -27.46 -14.90 -6.75
C GLU A 53 -26.12 -14.27 -7.07
N VAL A 54 -26.19 -13.00 -7.49
CA VAL A 54 -25.05 -12.12 -7.69
C VAL A 54 -24.95 -11.18 -6.49
N LEU A 55 -23.80 -11.19 -5.84
CA LEU A 55 -23.54 -10.32 -4.71
C LEU A 55 -22.86 -9.05 -5.21
N GLU A 56 -23.53 -7.92 -5.04
CA GLU A 56 -23.02 -6.58 -5.31
C GLU A 56 -22.86 -5.79 -4.01
N GLY A 57 -22.04 -4.72 -4.03
CA GLY A 57 -21.85 -3.86 -2.86
C GLY A 57 -21.22 -4.54 -1.65
N PHE A 58 -20.59 -5.69 -1.84
CA PHE A 58 -20.00 -6.48 -0.74
C PHE A 58 -18.78 -5.81 -0.14
N MET A 59 -18.04 -5.02 -0.91
CA MET A 59 -16.85 -4.32 -0.44
C MET A 59 -17.15 -3.43 0.77
N GLY A 60 -18.17 -2.57 0.63
CA GLY A 60 -18.61 -1.70 1.72
C GLY A 60 -19.18 -2.45 2.92
N LYS A 61 -19.86 -3.59 2.71
CA LYS A 61 -20.37 -4.43 3.80
C LYS A 61 -19.21 -5.04 4.61
N VAL A 62 -18.23 -5.63 3.91
CA VAL A 62 -17.05 -6.21 4.58
C VAL A 62 -16.27 -5.13 5.33
N PHE A 63 -16.09 -3.95 4.73
CA PHE A 63 -15.40 -2.83 5.36
C PHE A 63 -16.07 -2.38 6.67
N ARG A 64 -17.40 -2.33 6.69
CA ARG A 64 -18.16 -2.00 7.91
C ARG A 64 -18.28 -3.16 8.91
N GLY A 65 -17.70 -4.33 8.60
CA GLY A 65 -17.82 -5.53 9.44
C GLY A 65 -19.20 -6.16 9.45
N GLU A 66 -20.03 -5.88 8.44
CA GLU A 66 -21.36 -6.45 8.30
C GLU A 66 -21.29 -7.91 7.84
N ASP A 67 -22.16 -8.73 8.39
CA ASP A 67 -22.29 -10.12 7.96
C ASP A 67 -22.89 -10.19 6.55
N ILE A 68 -22.27 -10.97 5.70
CA ILE A 68 -22.80 -11.27 4.37
C ILE A 68 -23.52 -12.60 4.44
N ILE A 69 -24.84 -12.54 4.29
CA ILE A 69 -25.73 -13.70 4.37
C ILE A 69 -26.31 -13.97 2.99
N VAL A 70 -26.17 -15.20 2.50
CA VAL A 70 -26.77 -15.70 1.26
C VAL A 70 -27.38 -17.05 1.53
N ASN A 71 -28.67 -17.22 1.22
CA ASN A 71 -29.46 -18.43 1.51
C ASN A 71 -29.33 -18.86 2.98
N ASP A 72 -29.54 -17.93 3.92
CA ASP A 72 -29.46 -18.12 5.37
C ASP A 72 -28.10 -18.62 5.89
N LYS A 73 -27.04 -18.51 5.08
CA LYS A 73 -25.69 -18.87 5.47
C LYS A 73 -24.79 -17.64 5.45
N LYS A 74 -24.06 -17.46 6.54
CA LYS A 74 -22.99 -16.47 6.62
C LYS A 74 -21.82 -16.91 5.75
N ILE A 75 -21.35 -16.02 4.88
CA ILE A 75 -20.20 -16.26 4.00
C ILE A 75 -18.97 -15.55 4.57
N ASP A 76 -17.88 -16.28 4.65
CA ASP A 76 -16.58 -15.74 5.04
C ASP A 76 -16.09 -14.72 3.99
N PRO A 77 -15.73 -13.48 4.39
CA PRO A 77 -15.20 -12.47 3.50
C PRO A 77 -14.01 -12.95 2.63
N THR A 78 -13.16 -13.81 3.15
CA THR A 78 -12.04 -14.40 2.38
C THR A 78 -12.53 -15.17 1.15
N HIS A 79 -13.62 -15.92 1.27
CA HIS A 79 -14.21 -16.64 0.13
C HIS A 79 -14.82 -15.69 -0.92
N ILE A 80 -15.38 -14.57 -0.45
CA ILE A 80 -15.93 -13.55 -1.33
C ILE A 80 -14.80 -12.92 -2.14
N PHE A 81 -13.71 -12.49 -1.49
CA PHE A 81 -12.54 -11.92 -2.17
C PHE A 81 -11.87 -12.93 -3.10
N MET A 82 -11.73 -14.20 -2.69
CA MET A 82 -11.23 -15.27 -3.56
C MET A 82 -12.04 -15.37 -4.86
N SER A 83 -13.36 -15.40 -4.73
CA SER A 83 -14.27 -15.52 -5.89
C SER A 83 -14.21 -14.27 -6.78
N PHE A 84 -14.17 -13.09 -6.16
CA PHE A 84 -14.02 -11.81 -6.86
C PHE A 84 -12.72 -11.74 -7.66
N PHE A 85 -11.57 -11.99 -7.04
CA PHE A 85 -10.28 -11.95 -7.72
C PHE A 85 -10.17 -13.03 -8.81
N SER A 86 -10.67 -14.24 -8.54
CA SER A 86 -10.70 -15.31 -9.55
C SER A 86 -11.48 -14.90 -10.79
N ARG A 87 -12.69 -14.32 -10.61
CA ARG A 87 -13.52 -13.81 -11.70
C ARG A 87 -12.81 -12.66 -12.44
N THR A 88 -12.33 -11.67 -11.73
CA THR A 88 -11.71 -10.47 -12.31
C THR A 88 -10.46 -10.81 -13.09
N LEU A 89 -9.57 -11.63 -12.54
CA LEU A 89 -8.34 -12.04 -13.22
C LEU A 89 -8.57 -13.04 -14.36
N THR A 90 -9.75 -13.68 -14.43
CA THR A 90 -10.13 -14.50 -15.59
C THR A 90 -10.24 -13.64 -16.86
N ILE A 91 -10.61 -12.36 -16.75
CA ILE A 91 -10.65 -11.42 -17.88
C ILE A 91 -9.24 -11.28 -18.47
N LEU A 92 -8.25 -11.09 -17.61
CA LEU A 92 -6.85 -10.97 -18.00
C LEU A 92 -6.32 -12.26 -18.63
N ARG A 93 -6.60 -13.42 -18.02
CA ARG A 93 -6.16 -14.74 -18.53
C ARG A 93 -6.73 -15.05 -19.92
N LYS A 94 -7.94 -14.57 -20.22
CA LYS A 94 -8.52 -14.70 -21.57
C LYS A 94 -7.80 -13.85 -22.60
N LYS A 95 -7.32 -12.67 -22.23
CA LYS A 95 -6.59 -11.76 -23.13
C LYS A 95 -5.12 -12.16 -23.30
N TYR A 96 -4.52 -12.68 -22.21
CA TYR A 96 -3.10 -13.05 -22.14
C TYR A 96 -2.93 -14.49 -21.64
N PRO A 97 -3.30 -15.50 -22.45
CA PRO A 97 -3.32 -16.91 -22.01
C PRO A 97 -1.94 -17.52 -21.78
N SER A 98 -0.89 -16.94 -22.37
CA SER A 98 0.48 -17.47 -22.31
C SER A 98 1.39 -16.70 -21.34
N GLU A 99 0.90 -15.64 -20.75
CA GLU A 99 1.63 -14.78 -19.83
C GLU A 99 1.34 -15.16 -18.37
N THR A 100 2.27 -14.83 -17.48
CA THR A 100 2.11 -15.02 -16.04
C THR A 100 2.11 -13.69 -15.31
N ILE A 101 1.25 -13.56 -14.30
CA ILE A 101 1.25 -12.41 -13.40
C ILE A 101 2.51 -12.49 -12.55
N ALA A 102 3.45 -11.58 -12.77
CA ALA A 102 4.67 -11.45 -11.97
C ALA A 102 4.35 -10.80 -10.63
N SER A 103 3.58 -9.71 -10.67
CA SER A 103 3.13 -8.97 -9.50
C SER A 103 1.78 -8.31 -9.75
N LEU A 104 1.05 -8.08 -8.65
CA LEU A 104 -0.27 -7.45 -8.62
C LEU A 104 -0.28 -6.38 -7.54
N VAL A 105 -0.67 -5.16 -7.89
CA VAL A 105 -1.00 -4.13 -6.92
C VAL A 105 -2.49 -3.81 -6.99
N VAL A 106 -3.13 -3.85 -5.84
CA VAL A 106 -4.54 -3.48 -5.67
C VAL A 106 -4.60 -2.16 -4.93
N THR A 107 -5.36 -1.21 -5.47
CA THR A 107 -5.72 0.01 -4.75
C THR A 107 -7.23 0.08 -4.55
N THR A 108 -7.67 0.76 -3.50
CA THR A 108 -9.07 0.83 -3.11
C THR A 108 -9.35 2.10 -2.32
N GLU A 109 -10.61 2.54 -2.33
CA GLU A 109 -11.10 3.64 -1.51
C GLU A 109 -11.20 3.30 -0.01
N PHE A 110 -11.21 2.00 0.32
CA PHE A 110 -11.34 1.53 1.70
C PHE A 110 -9.97 1.37 2.35
N ASP A 111 -9.72 2.06 3.46
CA ASP A 111 -8.45 2.04 4.18
C ASP A 111 -8.64 1.43 5.57
N ASP A 112 -8.52 0.11 5.67
CA ASP A 112 -8.51 -0.63 6.94
C ASP A 112 -7.68 -1.91 6.80
N TYR A 113 -6.76 -2.15 7.76
CA TYR A 113 -5.85 -3.28 7.69
C TYR A 113 -6.55 -4.65 7.78
N LYS A 114 -7.66 -4.76 8.52
CA LYS A 114 -8.44 -6.02 8.61
C LYS A 114 -9.13 -6.34 7.29
N TYR A 115 -9.60 -5.30 6.61
CA TYR A 115 -10.15 -5.42 5.28
C TYR A 115 -9.09 -5.92 4.30
N TYR A 116 -7.86 -5.40 4.39
CA TYR A 116 -6.74 -5.86 3.57
C TYR A 116 -6.35 -7.31 3.85
N GLU A 117 -6.43 -7.77 5.10
CA GLU A 117 -6.16 -9.18 5.43
C GLU A 117 -7.10 -10.13 4.68
N TYR A 118 -8.39 -9.83 4.58
CA TYR A 118 -9.32 -10.63 3.77
C TYR A 118 -8.96 -10.63 2.29
N MET A 119 -8.52 -9.49 1.76
CA MET A 119 -8.08 -9.38 0.36
C MET A 119 -6.83 -10.22 0.12
N TYR A 120 -5.80 -10.11 0.98
CA TYR A 120 -4.59 -10.94 0.89
C TYR A 120 -4.91 -12.43 0.99
N ALA A 121 -5.74 -12.83 1.94
CA ALA A 121 -6.16 -14.22 2.09
C ALA A 121 -6.93 -14.73 0.86
N GLY A 122 -7.77 -13.89 0.25
CA GLY A 122 -8.47 -14.21 -1.01
C GLY A 122 -7.50 -14.38 -2.19
N LEU A 123 -6.50 -13.51 -2.32
CA LEU A 123 -5.45 -13.61 -3.35
C LEU A 123 -4.59 -14.86 -3.18
N GLU A 124 -4.22 -15.19 -1.95
CA GLU A 124 -3.41 -16.38 -1.66
C GLU A 124 -4.13 -17.67 -2.05
N ARG A 125 -5.45 -17.76 -1.83
CA ARG A 125 -6.27 -18.91 -2.23
C ARG A 125 -6.32 -19.13 -3.75
N ILE A 126 -6.07 -18.10 -4.55
CA ILE A 126 -5.97 -18.21 -6.01
C ILE A 126 -4.52 -18.30 -6.50
N GLY A 127 -3.56 -18.47 -5.58
CA GLY A 127 -2.14 -18.69 -5.88
C GLY A 127 -1.31 -17.43 -6.04
N ILE A 128 -1.81 -16.26 -5.63
CA ILE A 128 -1.05 -14.99 -5.60
C ILE A 128 -0.70 -14.69 -4.15
N LYS A 129 0.54 -15.01 -3.77
CA LYS A 129 1.05 -14.80 -2.41
C LYS A 129 1.46 -13.35 -2.16
N LYS A 130 1.67 -12.99 -0.89
CA LYS A 130 2.09 -11.64 -0.45
C LYS A 130 3.41 -11.17 -1.06
N ASP A 131 4.30 -12.09 -1.44
CA ASP A 131 5.56 -11.78 -2.14
C ASP A 131 5.36 -11.29 -3.58
N ARG A 132 4.14 -11.45 -4.13
CA ARG A 132 3.75 -11.00 -5.47
C ARG A 132 2.51 -10.10 -5.47
N ALA A 133 1.97 -9.76 -4.31
CA ALA A 133 0.79 -8.90 -4.19
C ALA A 133 1.02 -7.78 -3.17
N MET A 134 0.60 -6.58 -3.51
CA MET A 134 0.58 -5.44 -2.61
C MET A 134 -0.80 -4.77 -2.65
N ILE A 135 -1.31 -4.36 -1.49
CA ILE A 135 -2.54 -3.58 -1.37
C ILE A 135 -2.16 -2.21 -0.86
N VAL A 136 -2.58 -1.17 -1.55
CA VAL A 136 -2.17 0.21 -1.31
C VAL A 136 -3.36 1.15 -1.27
N ARG A 137 -3.20 2.30 -0.64
CA ARG A 137 -4.16 3.41 -0.67
C ARG A 137 -4.10 4.16 -2.01
N HIS A 138 -5.17 4.88 -2.37
CA HIS A 138 -5.16 5.79 -3.53
C HIS A 138 -4.01 6.80 -3.48
N ALA A 139 -3.69 7.33 -2.29
CA ALA A 139 -2.54 8.22 -2.09
C ALA A 139 -1.21 7.59 -2.56
N GLN A 140 -0.96 6.33 -2.21
CA GLN A 140 0.25 5.62 -2.65
C GLN A 140 0.21 5.28 -4.14
N ALA A 141 -0.96 4.89 -4.67
CA ALA A 141 -1.13 4.67 -6.10
C ALA A 141 -0.86 5.95 -6.91
N PHE A 142 -1.28 7.12 -6.41
CA PHE A 142 -0.92 8.41 -7.00
C PHE A 142 0.60 8.63 -7.00
N VAL A 143 1.29 8.35 -5.89
CA VAL A 143 2.76 8.45 -5.84
C VAL A 143 3.42 7.55 -6.88
N GLN A 144 2.98 6.30 -6.99
CA GLN A 144 3.48 5.35 -7.98
C GLN A 144 3.25 5.85 -9.42
N TYR A 145 2.10 6.50 -9.68
CA TYR A 145 1.83 7.15 -10.95
C TYR A 145 2.77 8.33 -11.21
N ALA A 146 2.87 9.26 -10.27
CA ALA A 146 3.65 10.48 -10.40
C ALA A 146 5.16 10.19 -10.58
N THR A 147 5.70 9.24 -9.82
CA THR A 147 7.11 8.85 -9.88
C THR A 147 7.48 8.09 -11.15
N ALA A 148 6.50 7.47 -11.82
CA ALA A 148 6.69 6.84 -13.12
C ALA A 148 6.76 7.85 -14.28
N GLN A 149 6.36 9.12 -14.06
CA GLN A 149 6.48 10.18 -15.04
C GLN A 149 7.92 10.76 -15.07
N ASP A 150 8.21 11.57 -16.07
CA ASP A 150 9.49 12.27 -16.20
C ASP A 150 9.80 13.06 -14.90
N ARG A 151 11.01 12.90 -14.35
CA ARG A 151 11.48 13.53 -13.13
C ARG A 151 11.24 15.04 -13.06
N LYS A 152 11.27 15.74 -14.19
CA LYS A 152 11.01 17.17 -14.27
C LYS A 152 9.63 17.59 -13.74
N TYR A 153 8.63 16.68 -13.76
CA TYR A 153 7.26 16.95 -13.30
C TYR A 153 7.07 16.77 -11.78
N TRP A 154 8.04 16.20 -11.10
CA TRP A 154 7.95 15.95 -9.66
C TRP A 154 9.27 16.21 -8.90
N VAL A 155 10.06 17.18 -9.37
CA VAL A 155 11.36 17.52 -8.76
C VAL A 155 11.22 17.85 -7.28
N ASN A 156 10.26 18.70 -6.92
CA ASN A 156 10.00 19.11 -5.55
C ASN A 156 8.75 18.41 -4.99
N SER A 157 7.64 18.54 -5.69
CA SER A 157 6.33 18.08 -5.25
C SER A 157 5.39 17.95 -6.43
N ALA A 158 4.48 16.99 -6.38
CA ALA A 158 3.37 16.84 -7.30
C ALA A 158 2.08 16.72 -6.51
N SER A 159 1.00 17.33 -7.00
CA SER A 159 -0.32 17.26 -6.39
C SER A 159 -1.32 16.59 -7.32
N LEU A 160 -2.37 16.01 -6.73
CA LEU A 160 -3.55 15.51 -7.43
C LEU A 160 -4.79 16.13 -6.78
N VAL A 161 -5.67 16.65 -7.62
CA VAL A 161 -7.05 16.96 -7.27
C VAL A 161 -7.93 15.94 -7.96
N ASP A 162 -8.61 15.12 -7.18
CA ASP A 162 -9.57 14.13 -7.68
C ASP A 162 -10.99 14.59 -7.31
N TYR A 163 -11.76 15.01 -8.33
CA TYR A 163 -13.17 15.32 -8.16
C TYR A 163 -14.01 14.25 -8.86
N SER A 164 -14.22 13.17 -8.17
CA SER A 164 -14.95 12.01 -8.66
C SER A 164 -15.90 11.44 -7.63
N ARG A 165 -16.97 10.78 -8.09
CA ARG A 165 -17.91 10.01 -7.25
C ARG A 165 -18.53 10.81 -6.11
N GLY A 166 -18.69 12.15 -6.29
CA GLY A 166 -19.26 13.04 -5.27
C GLY A 166 -18.29 13.36 -4.12
N HIS A 167 -16.99 13.21 -4.33
CA HIS A 167 -15.95 13.55 -3.37
C HIS A 167 -14.84 14.37 -4.04
N ILE A 168 -14.20 15.24 -3.24
CA ILE A 168 -13.02 16.00 -3.66
C ILE A 168 -11.86 15.64 -2.75
N HIS A 169 -10.91 14.87 -3.28
CA HIS A 169 -9.67 14.53 -2.61
C HIS A 169 -8.51 15.33 -3.17
N TYR A 170 -7.65 15.80 -2.29
CA TYR A 170 -6.40 16.45 -2.63
C TYR A 170 -5.24 15.66 -2.04
N TYR A 171 -4.33 15.25 -2.89
CA TYR A 171 -3.07 14.63 -2.48
C TYR A 171 -1.91 15.52 -2.85
N ASN A 172 -0.93 15.64 -1.94
CA ASN A 172 0.31 16.34 -2.24
C ASN A 172 1.50 15.44 -1.90
N MET A 173 2.16 14.93 -2.94
CA MET A 173 3.39 14.17 -2.82
C MET A 173 4.57 15.12 -2.62
N LYS A 174 5.31 14.96 -1.53
CA LYS A 174 6.55 15.68 -1.22
C LYS A 174 7.73 14.74 -1.35
N VAL A 175 8.79 15.22 -2.01
CA VAL A 175 10.06 14.50 -2.17
C VAL A 175 11.09 15.11 -1.23
N ASP A 176 11.68 14.31 -0.37
CA ASP A 176 12.84 14.71 0.46
C ASP A 176 14.08 13.94 -0.01
N THR A 177 14.96 14.64 -0.70
CA THR A 177 16.23 14.11 -1.23
C THR A 177 17.43 14.39 -0.34
N PHE A 178 17.24 15.14 0.75
CA PHE A 178 18.32 15.40 1.72
C PHE A 178 18.61 14.19 2.60
N ARG A 179 17.73 13.19 2.56
CA ARG A 179 17.86 11.94 3.32
C ARG A 179 18.42 10.83 2.44
N HIS A 180 19.05 9.85 3.07
CA HIS A 180 19.55 8.67 2.40
C HIS A 180 19.10 7.40 3.16
N PRO A 181 18.19 6.60 2.57
CA PRO A 181 17.50 6.80 1.27
C PRO A 181 16.54 7.99 1.28
N SER A 182 16.31 8.57 0.10
CA SER A 182 15.32 9.65 -0.07
C SER A 182 13.91 9.18 0.29
N THR A 183 13.07 10.08 0.81
CA THR A 183 11.70 9.73 1.21
C THR A 183 10.66 10.43 0.34
N LEU A 184 9.53 9.74 0.15
CA LEU A 184 8.32 10.25 -0.47
C LEU A 184 7.20 10.22 0.58
N SER A 185 6.63 11.37 0.88
CA SER A 185 5.47 11.46 1.78
C SER A 185 4.28 12.06 1.04
N VAL A 186 3.06 11.72 1.49
CA VAL A 186 1.83 12.27 0.93
C VAL A 186 1.01 12.92 2.04
N GLU A 187 0.60 14.15 1.78
CA GLU A 187 -0.46 14.82 2.53
C GLU A 187 -1.79 14.51 1.81
N ASP A 188 -2.79 14.08 2.56
CA ASP A 188 -4.12 13.73 2.09
C ASP A 188 -5.13 14.67 2.76
N LYS A 189 -6.00 15.31 1.96
CA LYS A 189 -7.07 16.19 2.43
C LYS A 189 -8.34 15.95 1.65
N ASN A 190 -9.46 15.98 2.36
CA ASN A 190 -10.79 16.01 1.77
C ASN A 190 -11.29 17.45 1.71
N TYR A 191 -11.96 17.82 0.62
CA TYR A 191 -12.55 19.13 0.36
C TYR A 191 -14.04 19.03 -0.02
N ASP A 192 -14.75 18.05 0.50
CA ASP A 192 -16.17 17.82 0.21
C ASP A 192 -17.05 19.01 0.62
N GLU A 193 -16.58 19.85 1.55
CA GLU A 193 -17.28 21.09 1.94
C GLU A 193 -17.52 22.08 0.79
N PHE A 194 -16.75 21.97 -0.30
CA PHE A 194 -16.93 22.80 -1.49
C PHE A 194 -17.97 22.26 -2.49
N ILE A 195 -18.33 20.97 -2.41
CA ILE A 195 -19.28 20.33 -3.35
C ILE A 195 -20.61 21.08 -3.43
N PRO A 196 -21.27 21.47 -2.32
CA PRO A 196 -22.53 22.19 -2.41
C PRO A 196 -22.45 23.51 -3.20
N MET A 197 -21.28 24.15 -3.23
CA MET A 197 -21.06 25.37 -4.01
C MET A 197 -20.89 25.06 -5.51
N PHE A 198 -20.26 23.94 -5.83
CA PHE A 198 -20.02 23.52 -7.22
C PHE A 198 -21.28 22.92 -7.86
N GLU A 199 -22.12 22.25 -7.09
CA GLU A 199 -23.37 21.64 -7.56
C GLU A 199 -24.57 22.61 -7.55
N ASN A 200 -24.42 23.78 -6.95
CA ASN A 200 -25.49 24.76 -6.91
C ASN A 200 -25.71 25.37 -8.32
N GLU A 201 -26.90 25.14 -8.87
CA GLU A 201 -27.30 25.66 -10.19
C GLU A 201 -27.34 27.21 -10.24
N SER A 202 -27.47 27.89 -9.09
CA SER A 202 -27.47 29.35 -9.01
C SER A 202 -26.06 29.96 -9.01
N THR A 203 -25.01 29.15 -8.84
CA THR A 203 -23.62 29.61 -8.89
C THR A 203 -23.14 29.63 -10.34
N SER A 204 -22.68 30.80 -10.80
CA SER A 204 -22.17 30.91 -12.19
C SER A 204 -20.88 30.12 -12.39
N ASP A 205 -20.57 29.79 -13.63
CA ASP A 205 -19.33 29.05 -13.95
C ASP A 205 -18.07 29.86 -13.59
N GLU A 206 -18.11 31.19 -13.74
CA GLU A 206 -17.02 32.08 -13.33
C GLU A 206 -16.82 32.02 -11.79
N GLU A 207 -17.91 32.02 -11.03
CA GLU A 207 -17.85 31.92 -9.59
C GLU A 207 -17.34 30.54 -9.14
N LYS A 208 -17.80 29.44 -9.76
CA LYS A 208 -17.30 28.08 -9.52
C LYS A 208 -15.81 27.99 -9.82
N ASN A 209 -15.33 28.54 -10.94
CA ASN A 209 -13.91 28.60 -11.27
C ASN A 209 -13.10 29.38 -10.22
N SER A 210 -13.63 30.54 -9.75
CA SER A 210 -12.96 31.34 -8.72
C SER A 210 -12.87 30.59 -7.37
N ILE A 211 -13.94 29.92 -6.95
CA ILE A 211 -13.96 29.11 -5.72
C ILE A 211 -12.96 27.97 -5.87
N PHE A 212 -12.95 27.25 -6.98
CA PHE A 212 -12.03 26.14 -7.24
C PHE A 212 -10.57 26.59 -7.25
N LEU A 213 -10.26 27.71 -7.90
CA LEU A 213 -8.92 28.29 -7.91
C LEU A 213 -8.46 28.64 -6.49
N ASN A 214 -9.33 29.26 -5.69
CA ASN A 214 -9.04 29.62 -4.31
C ASN A 214 -8.83 28.39 -3.42
N MET A 215 -9.63 27.34 -3.60
CA MET A 215 -9.48 26.06 -2.91
C MET A 215 -8.09 25.44 -3.20
N VAL A 216 -7.71 25.34 -4.49
CA VAL A 216 -6.42 24.78 -4.88
C VAL A 216 -5.27 25.66 -4.40
N ASN A 217 -5.36 26.99 -4.56
CA ASN A 217 -4.34 27.91 -4.06
C ASN A 217 -4.16 27.82 -2.54
N GLY A 218 -5.24 27.66 -1.79
CA GLY A 218 -5.19 27.39 -0.35
C GLY A 218 -4.50 26.07 -0.02
N ALA A 219 -4.78 25.00 -0.79
CA ALA A 219 -4.18 23.69 -0.60
C ALA A 219 -2.67 23.66 -0.85
N ILE A 220 -2.20 24.48 -1.82
CA ILE A 220 -0.77 24.54 -2.19
C ILE A 220 -0.02 25.68 -1.51
N HIS A 221 -0.68 26.48 -0.68
CA HIS A 221 -0.07 27.64 -0.02
C HIS A 221 1.19 27.23 0.78
N GLY A 222 2.29 27.95 0.58
CA GLY A 222 3.57 27.67 1.24
C GLY A 222 4.31 26.43 0.72
N LYS A 223 3.85 25.80 -0.37
CA LYS A 223 4.47 24.62 -0.97
C LYS A 223 5.06 24.94 -2.34
N ILE A 224 6.18 24.28 -2.69
CA ILE A 224 6.79 24.37 -4.02
C ILE A 224 6.23 23.21 -4.86
N ILE A 225 5.15 23.48 -5.59
CA ILE A 225 4.49 22.49 -6.44
C ILE A 225 5.03 22.58 -7.86
N THR A 226 5.51 21.48 -8.41
CA THR A 226 6.01 21.37 -9.78
C THR A 226 4.88 21.07 -10.75
N SER A 227 3.98 20.14 -10.41
CA SER A 227 2.84 19.76 -11.25
C SER A 227 1.59 19.51 -10.42
N ILE A 228 0.43 19.72 -11.05
CA ILE A 228 -0.88 19.39 -10.50
C ILE A 228 -1.61 18.51 -11.52
N TYR A 229 -2.01 17.34 -11.08
CA TYR A 229 -2.87 16.43 -11.84
C TYR A 229 -4.32 16.68 -11.44
N MET A 230 -5.21 16.64 -12.44
CA MET A 230 -6.65 16.77 -12.27
C MET A 230 -7.30 15.50 -12.79
N GLN A 231 -8.03 14.80 -11.91
CA GLN A 231 -8.73 13.55 -12.22
C GLN A 231 -10.19 13.65 -11.79
N GLY A 232 -11.05 12.95 -12.49
CA GLY A 232 -12.46 12.77 -12.16
C GLY A 232 -13.41 13.25 -13.24
N ASN A 233 -14.64 12.76 -13.20
CA ASN A 233 -15.67 13.02 -14.18
C ASN A 233 -16.06 14.51 -14.26
N ALA A 234 -16.00 15.26 -13.18
CA ALA A 234 -16.26 16.70 -13.20
C ALA A 234 -15.34 17.44 -14.18
N PHE A 235 -14.05 17.10 -14.20
CA PHE A 235 -13.10 17.72 -15.13
C PHE A 235 -13.32 17.26 -16.57
N ALA A 236 -13.84 16.05 -16.80
CA ALA A 236 -14.19 15.58 -18.14
C ALA A 236 -15.26 16.47 -18.77
N ASP A 237 -16.21 16.95 -17.99
CA ASP A 237 -17.32 17.81 -18.40
C ASP A 237 -16.95 19.30 -18.50
N GLY A 238 -15.66 19.65 -18.32
CA GLY A 238 -15.14 21.01 -18.49
C GLY A 238 -15.10 21.85 -17.23
N PHE A 239 -15.40 21.28 -16.05
CA PHE A 239 -15.30 22.00 -14.77
C PHE A 239 -13.87 22.50 -14.51
N GLY A 240 -13.74 23.74 -14.06
CA GLY A 240 -12.47 24.31 -13.63
C GLY A 240 -11.47 24.64 -14.76
N GLU A 241 -11.86 24.64 -16.03
CA GLU A 241 -10.93 24.87 -17.15
C GLU A 241 -10.24 26.23 -17.09
N GLU A 242 -10.93 27.29 -16.70
CA GLU A 242 -10.32 28.62 -16.58
C GLU A 242 -9.35 28.70 -15.42
N ALA A 243 -9.72 28.13 -14.27
CA ALA A 243 -8.83 27.99 -13.14
C ALA A 243 -7.57 27.19 -13.49
N MET A 244 -7.71 26.09 -14.25
CA MET A 244 -6.56 25.33 -14.75
C MET A 244 -5.65 26.14 -15.67
N LYS A 245 -6.20 26.95 -16.57
CA LYS A 245 -5.41 27.84 -17.44
C LYS A 245 -4.61 28.86 -16.63
N GLU A 246 -5.22 29.43 -15.59
CA GLU A 246 -4.54 30.40 -14.70
C GLU A 246 -3.41 29.72 -13.91
N MET A 247 -3.66 28.55 -13.33
CA MET A 247 -2.62 27.77 -12.63
C MET A 247 -1.48 27.34 -13.55
N ALA A 248 -1.76 27.07 -14.83
CA ALA A 248 -0.76 26.65 -15.82
C ALA A 248 0.28 27.72 -16.15
N LEU A 249 0.08 28.99 -15.79
CA LEU A 249 1.08 30.02 -15.97
C LEU A 249 2.38 29.77 -15.20
N ASN A 250 2.32 29.05 -14.09
CA ASN A 250 3.45 28.83 -13.19
C ASN A 250 3.71 27.36 -12.82
N LYS A 251 2.87 26.41 -13.30
CA LYS A 251 2.95 25.00 -12.97
C LYS A 251 2.56 24.15 -14.17
N HIS A 252 2.99 22.89 -14.18
CA HIS A 252 2.48 21.92 -15.14
C HIS A 252 1.12 21.39 -14.67
N ILE A 253 0.08 21.61 -15.46
CA ILE A 253 -1.27 21.11 -15.19
C ILE A 253 -1.57 19.97 -16.16
N PHE A 254 -1.97 18.82 -15.62
CA PHE A 254 -2.32 17.64 -16.39
C PHE A 254 -3.76 17.22 -16.06
N LYS A 255 -4.58 17.08 -17.09
CA LYS A 255 -5.89 16.44 -16.99
C LYS A 255 -5.71 14.97 -17.35
N GLU A 256 -5.90 14.10 -16.40
CA GLU A 256 -5.62 12.67 -16.54
C GLU A 256 -6.79 11.84 -16.01
N GLU A 257 -6.93 10.64 -16.54
CA GLU A 257 -7.96 9.72 -16.10
C GLU A 257 -7.35 8.43 -15.55
N LEU A 258 -8.01 7.87 -14.53
CA LEU A 258 -7.69 6.56 -13.99
C LEU A 258 -6.23 6.49 -13.46
N ILE A 259 -5.80 7.55 -12.79
CA ILE A 259 -4.45 7.65 -12.20
C ILE A 259 -4.18 6.50 -11.25
N TYR A 260 -5.15 6.13 -10.41
CA TYR A 260 -4.95 5.11 -9.38
C TYR A 260 -4.68 3.73 -9.97
N VAL A 261 -5.47 3.28 -10.94
CA VAL A 261 -5.24 1.97 -11.58
C VAL A 261 -3.95 1.93 -12.39
N LYS A 262 -3.61 3.06 -13.08
CA LYS A 262 -2.33 3.18 -13.79
C LYS A 262 -1.16 3.20 -12.80
N GLY A 263 -1.28 3.94 -11.70
CA GLY A 263 -0.30 3.99 -10.62
C GLY A 263 -0.07 2.62 -9.98
N ALA A 264 -1.14 1.91 -9.64
CA ALA A 264 -1.05 0.54 -9.14
C ALA A 264 -0.29 -0.38 -10.11
N CYS A 265 -0.48 -0.22 -11.42
CA CYS A 265 0.25 -1.00 -12.43
C CYS A 265 1.75 -0.65 -12.48
N TYR A 266 2.11 0.64 -12.40
CA TYR A 266 3.51 1.05 -12.25
C TYR A 266 4.12 0.51 -10.97
N GLY A 267 3.37 0.59 -9.86
CA GLY A 267 3.77 0.01 -8.57
C GLY A 267 3.97 -1.50 -8.63
N ALA A 268 3.16 -2.22 -9.40
CA ALA A 268 3.34 -3.65 -9.60
C ALA A 268 4.67 -3.97 -10.29
N ARG A 269 5.06 -3.17 -11.30
CA ARG A 269 6.35 -3.31 -11.97
C ARG A 269 7.52 -3.03 -11.02
N GLU A 270 7.43 -1.94 -10.25
CA GLU A 270 8.44 -1.56 -9.27
C GLU A 270 8.61 -2.62 -8.18
N PHE A 271 7.50 -3.13 -7.64
CA PHE A 271 7.47 -4.18 -6.61
C PHE A 271 8.14 -5.47 -7.06
N SER A 272 8.06 -5.80 -8.35
CA SER A 272 8.71 -6.99 -8.94
C SER A 272 10.19 -6.77 -9.32
N SER A 273 10.70 -5.53 -9.24
CA SER A 273 12.09 -5.22 -9.57
C SER A 273 13.00 -5.53 -8.38
N GLU A 274 14.17 -6.12 -8.66
CA GLU A 274 15.23 -6.33 -7.66
C GLU A 274 16.06 -5.07 -7.43
N GLU A 275 15.82 -4.00 -8.18
CA GLU A 275 16.50 -2.73 -7.99
C GLU A 275 16.10 -2.13 -6.63
N ASN A 276 17.10 -1.76 -5.85
CA ASN A 276 16.89 -1.05 -4.58
C ASN A 276 16.04 0.20 -4.84
N ASN A 277 14.86 0.26 -4.24
CA ASN A 277 13.99 1.42 -4.31
C ASN A 277 14.78 2.66 -3.90
N LYS A 278 14.88 3.63 -4.82
CA LYS A 278 15.58 4.89 -4.59
C LYS A 278 14.90 5.75 -3.53
N PHE A 279 13.67 5.42 -3.20
CA PHE A 279 12.82 6.17 -2.29
C PHE A 279 12.12 5.23 -1.31
N ILE A 280 11.95 5.71 -0.08
CA ILE A 280 11.06 5.09 0.91
C ILE A 280 9.75 5.88 0.90
N TYR A 281 8.64 5.19 0.63
CA TYR A 281 7.31 5.77 0.78
C TYR A 281 6.89 5.78 2.25
N ILE A 282 6.40 6.93 2.72
CA ILE A 282 5.98 7.15 4.12
C ILE A 282 4.58 7.76 4.14
N ASP A 283 3.67 7.12 4.83
CA ASP A 283 2.36 7.66 5.21
C ASP A 283 2.03 7.31 6.68
N ASP A 284 0.78 7.53 7.07
CA ASP A 284 0.34 7.29 8.45
C ASP A 284 0.34 5.82 8.88
N ASN A 285 0.41 4.89 7.94
CA ASN A 285 0.43 3.46 8.21
C ASN A 285 1.83 2.84 8.14
N MET A 286 2.85 3.58 7.70
CA MET A 286 4.20 3.06 7.49
C MET A 286 5.06 3.19 8.74
N ILE A 287 5.84 2.16 9.07
CA ILE A 287 6.86 2.26 10.11
C ILE A 287 7.98 3.20 9.66
N LEU A 288 8.49 3.96 10.61
CA LEU A 288 9.48 5.02 10.35
C LEU A 288 10.92 4.59 10.59
N ALA A 289 11.14 3.39 11.11
CA ALA A 289 12.48 2.91 11.46
C ALA A 289 12.82 1.61 10.74
N ASN A 290 14.09 1.52 10.33
CA ASN A 290 14.71 0.22 10.06
C ASN A 290 15.06 -0.42 11.40
N VAL A 291 14.59 -1.64 11.63
CA VAL A 291 14.89 -2.42 12.84
C VAL A 291 15.87 -3.51 12.47
N THR A 292 17.00 -3.55 13.15
CA THR A 292 18.07 -4.50 12.86
C THR A 292 18.63 -5.13 14.14
N THR A 293 19.20 -6.31 14.00
CA THR A 293 20.00 -6.95 15.06
C THR A 293 21.24 -7.58 14.44
N LYS A 294 22.23 -7.83 15.27
CA LYS A 294 23.46 -8.50 14.86
C LYS A 294 23.37 -9.97 15.21
N VAL A 295 23.80 -10.81 14.30
CA VAL A 295 23.90 -12.26 14.46
C VAL A 295 25.24 -12.76 13.92
N TYR A 296 25.72 -13.88 14.43
CA TYR A 296 26.88 -14.57 13.89
C TYR A 296 26.40 -15.70 13.00
N THR A 297 26.77 -15.66 11.72
CA THR A 297 26.53 -16.70 10.74
C THR A 297 27.85 -17.03 10.06
N ASP A 298 28.20 -18.33 9.96
CA ASP A 298 29.45 -18.79 9.34
C ASP A 298 30.73 -18.14 9.93
N ALA A 299 30.71 -17.88 11.26
CA ALA A 299 31.78 -17.22 12.02
C ALA A 299 32.02 -15.74 11.66
N GLU A 300 31.11 -15.10 10.97
CA GLU A 300 31.11 -13.65 10.68
C GLU A 300 29.91 -12.96 11.34
N GLU A 301 30.13 -11.74 11.86
CA GLU A 301 29.05 -10.88 12.35
C GLU A 301 28.28 -10.31 11.15
N GLN A 302 26.98 -10.56 11.11
CA GLN A 302 26.09 -10.04 10.08
C GLN A 302 24.95 -9.26 10.72
N THR A 303 24.56 -8.17 10.07
CA THR A 303 23.37 -7.41 10.46
C THR A 303 22.15 -7.94 9.71
N ILE A 304 21.18 -8.47 10.44
CA ILE A 304 19.90 -8.88 9.86
C ILE A 304 18.85 -7.79 10.04
N VAL A 305 18.04 -7.60 9.01
CA VAL A 305 16.94 -6.63 9.01
C VAL A 305 15.67 -7.33 9.51
N LEU A 306 15.16 -6.88 10.65
CA LEU A 306 13.94 -7.38 11.27
C LEU A 306 12.69 -6.69 10.70
N ALA A 307 12.79 -5.38 10.43
CA ALA A 307 11.75 -4.62 9.76
C ALA A 307 12.37 -3.47 8.97
N LYS A 308 11.77 -3.11 7.85
CA LYS A 308 12.21 -1.98 6.99
C LYS A 308 11.25 -0.81 7.11
N ALA A 309 11.79 0.41 7.23
CA ALA A 309 11.00 1.63 7.11
C ALA A 309 10.23 1.65 5.78
N GLY A 310 9.01 2.21 5.79
CA GLY A 310 8.14 2.25 4.62
C GLY A 310 7.32 0.97 4.39
N VAL A 311 7.36 0.02 5.33
CA VAL A 311 6.45 -1.13 5.36
C VAL A 311 5.27 -0.81 6.27
N PRO A 312 4.02 -1.16 5.92
CA PRO A 312 2.88 -0.98 6.80
C PRO A 312 3.08 -1.70 8.14
N TRP A 313 2.82 -1.00 9.24
CA TRP A 313 3.06 -1.53 10.59
C TRP A 313 2.35 -2.87 10.84
N TYR A 314 1.16 -3.08 10.31
CA TYR A 314 0.37 -4.30 10.45
C TYR A 314 0.90 -5.49 9.61
N GLN A 315 1.87 -5.26 8.74
CA GLN A 315 2.53 -6.32 7.96
C GLN A 315 3.82 -6.80 8.61
N VAL A 316 4.28 -6.12 9.66
CA VAL A 316 5.48 -6.52 10.39
C VAL A 316 5.11 -7.55 11.45
N ASP A 317 5.33 -8.80 11.13
CA ASP A 317 5.16 -9.96 12.00
C ASP A 317 6.30 -10.94 11.71
N LEU A 318 7.45 -10.68 12.34
CA LEU A 318 8.64 -11.51 12.17
C LEU A 318 8.79 -12.43 13.38
N ASP A 319 9.04 -13.69 13.11
CA ASP A 319 9.31 -14.73 14.12
C ASP A 319 10.50 -15.58 13.65
N PHE A 320 11.54 -15.67 14.46
CA PHE A 320 12.75 -16.43 14.13
C PHE A 320 13.46 -16.96 15.35
N ASP A 321 14.21 -18.02 15.18
CA ASP A 321 14.99 -18.64 16.24
C ASP A 321 16.47 -18.25 16.12
N VAL A 322 17.11 -17.93 17.25
CA VAL A 322 18.54 -17.68 17.34
C VAL A 322 19.15 -18.43 18.54
N ILE A 323 20.45 -18.66 18.46
CA ILE A 323 21.25 -19.21 19.56
C ILE A 323 22.11 -18.08 20.11
N PRO A 324 21.90 -17.65 21.38
CA PRO A 324 22.75 -16.65 22.01
C PRO A 324 24.21 -17.13 22.07
N ASP A 325 25.16 -16.25 21.79
CA ASP A 325 26.59 -16.57 21.83
C ASP A 325 27.20 -16.15 23.18
N GLY A 326 26.76 -16.82 24.25
CA GLY A 326 27.28 -16.61 25.60
C GLY A 326 26.77 -15.39 26.35
N ASP A 327 26.04 -14.51 25.72
CA ASP A 327 25.48 -13.28 26.30
C ASP A 327 24.01 -13.48 26.74
N ASP A 328 23.68 -12.96 27.93
CA ASP A 328 22.31 -12.94 28.47
C ASP A 328 21.52 -11.73 27.96
N LYS A 329 21.74 -11.29 26.72
CA LYS A 329 21.13 -10.09 26.14
C LYS A 329 20.83 -10.24 24.65
N LEU A 330 19.82 -9.52 24.19
CA LEU A 330 19.51 -9.31 22.79
C LEU A 330 19.60 -7.80 22.50
N GLU A 331 20.39 -7.44 21.49
CA GLU A 331 20.61 -6.05 21.09
C GLU A 331 19.84 -5.75 19.80
N ILE A 332 19.07 -4.67 19.79
CA ILE A 332 18.26 -4.27 18.65
C ILE A 332 18.44 -2.78 18.39
N ASP A 333 18.77 -2.45 17.15
CA ASP A 333 18.90 -1.10 16.65
C ASP A 333 17.64 -0.65 15.91
N PHE A 334 17.14 0.55 16.23
CA PHE A 334 16.08 1.24 15.52
C PHE A 334 16.64 2.51 14.91
N LYS A 335 16.70 2.58 13.58
CA LYS A 335 17.19 3.75 12.84
C LYS A 335 16.03 4.46 12.17
N ASN A 336 15.60 5.58 12.76
CA ASN A 336 14.49 6.37 12.22
C ASN A 336 14.93 7.12 10.96
N VAL A 337 14.23 6.87 9.84
CA VAL A 337 14.56 7.47 8.53
C VAL A 337 14.13 8.93 8.40
N LEU A 338 13.26 9.43 9.29
CA LEU A 338 12.81 10.82 9.26
C LEU A 338 13.54 11.74 10.24
N THR A 339 13.95 11.26 11.40
CA THR A 339 14.49 12.11 12.47
C THR A 339 15.99 11.98 12.65
N ASN A 340 16.64 10.98 12.03
CA ASN A 340 18.00 10.55 12.30
C ASN A 340 18.24 10.23 13.79
N GLN A 341 17.19 9.89 14.52
CA GLN A 341 17.29 9.40 15.89
C GLN A 341 17.46 7.89 15.84
N ASP A 342 18.57 7.44 16.43
CA ASP A 342 18.84 6.02 16.59
C ASP A 342 18.49 5.63 18.03
N ILE A 343 17.69 4.58 18.19
CA ILE A 343 17.37 3.97 19.48
C ILE A 343 18.08 2.63 19.52
N TYR A 344 18.97 2.48 20.47
CA TYR A 344 19.64 1.22 20.76
C TYR A 344 18.97 0.58 21.99
N LYS A 345 18.43 -0.61 21.81
CA LYS A 345 17.71 -1.32 22.86
C LYS A 345 18.42 -2.61 23.21
N VAL A 346 18.64 -2.82 24.51
CA VAL A 346 19.21 -4.06 25.05
C VAL A 346 18.13 -4.74 25.88
N ILE A 347 17.72 -5.93 25.48
CA ILE A 347 16.79 -6.77 26.21
C ILE A 347 17.61 -7.74 27.04
N GLN A 348 17.58 -7.58 28.37
CA GLN A 348 18.24 -8.49 29.29
C GLN A 348 17.41 -9.76 29.45
N LEU A 349 18.04 -10.90 29.24
CA LEU A 349 17.41 -12.21 29.36
C LEU A 349 17.59 -12.76 30.78
N ASP A 350 17.13 -11.98 31.77
CA ASP A 350 17.33 -12.28 33.18
C ASP A 350 16.83 -13.68 33.54
N GLY A 351 17.72 -14.45 34.15
CA GLY A 351 17.44 -15.80 34.61
C GLY A 351 17.28 -16.82 33.47
N ILE A 352 17.78 -16.51 32.27
CA ILE A 352 18.01 -17.55 31.28
C ILE A 352 18.90 -18.63 31.91
N GLN A 353 18.55 -19.88 31.73
CA GLN A 353 19.29 -20.96 32.34
C GLN A 353 20.69 -21.01 31.69
N LYS A 354 21.75 -20.81 32.50
CA LYS A 354 23.14 -20.98 32.02
C LYS A 354 23.33 -22.42 31.59
N ARG A 355 23.38 -22.65 30.30
CA ARG A 355 23.66 -23.93 29.65
C ARG A 355 25.07 -23.86 29.08
N LEU A 356 25.59 -24.98 28.65
CA LEU A 356 26.84 -24.98 27.90
C LEU A 356 26.69 -24.15 26.62
N ASP A 357 27.81 -23.63 26.13
CA ASP A 357 27.81 -22.79 24.93
C ASP A 357 27.04 -23.44 23.76
N LYS A 358 26.12 -22.67 23.15
CA LYS A 358 25.26 -23.09 22.03
C LYS A 358 24.14 -24.09 22.36
N GLU A 359 23.87 -24.36 23.64
CA GLU A 359 22.77 -25.24 24.06
C GLU A 359 21.48 -24.49 24.45
N THR A 360 21.41 -23.21 24.14
CA THR A 360 20.23 -22.38 24.36
C THR A 360 19.71 -21.88 23.03
N ARG A 361 18.44 -22.11 22.72
CA ARG A 361 17.75 -21.54 21.57
C ARG A 361 16.64 -20.63 22.07
N ILE A 362 16.61 -19.42 21.57
CA ILE A 362 15.54 -18.47 21.85
C ILE A 362 14.79 -18.16 20.55
N ASN A 363 13.49 -17.94 20.69
CA ASN A 363 12.64 -17.43 19.64
C ASN A 363 12.44 -15.94 19.86
N VAL A 364 12.64 -15.16 18.82
CA VAL A 364 12.44 -13.71 18.82
C VAL A 364 11.29 -13.37 17.89
N SER A 365 10.27 -12.71 18.42
CA SER A 365 9.14 -12.19 17.67
C SER A 365 9.15 -10.67 17.71
N VAL A 366 9.03 -10.04 16.55
CA VAL A 366 8.99 -8.58 16.39
C VAL A 366 7.70 -8.20 15.71
N LYS A 367 6.87 -7.41 16.40
CA LYS A 367 5.57 -6.93 15.89
C LYS A 367 5.41 -5.46 16.13
N PHE A 368 4.78 -4.77 15.20
CA PHE A 368 4.33 -3.40 15.42
C PHE A 368 2.83 -3.41 15.76
N VAL A 369 2.44 -2.57 16.73
CA VAL A 369 1.03 -2.33 17.09
C VAL A 369 0.54 -0.96 16.63
N LYS A 370 1.48 -0.09 16.25
CA LYS A 370 1.31 1.21 15.59
C LYS A 370 2.58 1.51 14.80
N LYS A 371 2.53 2.53 13.95
CA LYS A 371 3.69 2.97 13.13
C LYS A 371 4.95 3.32 13.95
N ASP A 372 4.75 3.73 15.20
CA ASP A 372 5.76 4.25 16.13
C ASP A 372 5.93 3.37 17.39
N ARG A 373 5.26 2.20 17.46
CA ARG A 373 5.35 1.33 18.64
C ARG A 373 5.56 -0.12 18.25
N CYS A 374 6.70 -0.66 18.66
CA CYS A 374 7.15 -2.04 18.44
C CYS A 374 7.07 -2.86 19.74
N ILE A 375 6.64 -4.10 19.62
CA ILE A 375 6.70 -5.11 20.68
C ILE A 375 7.69 -6.18 20.26
N ILE A 376 8.66 -6.45 21.11
CA ILE A 376 9.65 -7.50 20.96
C ILE A 376 9.41 -8.54 22.03
N THR A 377 9.17 -9.78 21.65
CA THR A 377 8.97 -10.89 22.56
C THR A 377 10.05 -11.92 22.35
N VAL A 378 10.76 -12.27 23.41
CA VAL A 378 11.78 -13.32 23.40
C VAL A 378 11.30 -14.50 24.25
N ARG A 379 11.41 -15.72 23.71
CA ARG A 379 10.99 -16.94 24.42
C ARG A 379 12.12 -17.96 24.45
N ASP A 380 12.39 -18.55 25.62
CA ASP A 380 13.29 -19.70 25.72
C ASP A 380 12.63 -20.95 25.10
N LYS A 381 13.30 -21.54 24.11
CA LYS A 381 12.85 -22.77 23.42
C LYS A 381 13.55 -24.03 23.92
N GLY A 382 14.59 -23.89 24.74
CA GLY A 382 15.44 -25.02 25.04
C GLY A 382 16.20 -25.54 23.82
N PHE A 383 16.73 -26.74 23.90
CA PHE A 383 17.48 -27.40 22.83
C PHE A 383 17.13 -28.89 22.71
N GLY A 384 15.95 -29.18 22.18
CA GLY A 384 15.40 -30.52 22.03
C GLY A 384 14.95 -31.16 23.37
N ASP A 385 14.77 -32.48 23.35
CA ASP A 385 14.25 -33.26 24.50
C ASP A 385 15.20 -33.31 25.70
N PHE A 386 16.51 -33.16 25.48
CA PHE A 386 17.53 -33.24 26.52
C PHE A 386 17.69 -31.93 27.29
N ILE A 387 17.32 -30.80 26.71
CA ILE A 387 17.44 -29.48 27.32
C ILE A 387 16.08 -28.77 27.16
N PRO A 388 15.13 -29.04 28.07
CA PRO A 388 13.79 -28.50 27.96
C PRO A 388 13.78 -26.99 28.10
N SER A 389 12.80 -26.33 27.45
CA SER A 389 12.52 -24.89 27.62
C SER A 389 12.23 -24.58 29.11
N SER A 390 12.70 -23.43 29.57
CA SER A 390 12.30 -22.88 30.87
C SER A 390 10.93 -22.23 30.85
N TYR A 391 10.29 -22.10 29.66
CA TYR A 391 9.05 -21.38 29.42
C TYR A 391 9.10 -19.89 29.77
N ARG A 392 10.29 -19.33 29.96
CA ARG A 392 10.45 -17.90 30.21
C ARG A 392 10.18 -17.09 28.97
N ILE A 393 9.55 -15.93 29.19
CA ILE A 393 9.22 -14.94 28.18
C ILE A 393 9.70 -13.58 28.68
N TRP A 394 10.39 -12.86 27.82
CA TRP A 394 10.79 -11.46 28.03
C TRP A 394 10.08 -10.63 26.98
N GLU A 395 9.52 -9.53 27.40
CA GLU A 395 8.80 -8.63 26.48
C GLU A 395 9.28 -7.20 26.70
N GLU A 396 9.54 -6.53 25.61
CA GLU A 396 9.95 -5.13 25.58
C GLU A 396 9.08 -4.34 24.61
N VAL A 397 8.59 -3.19 25.06
CA VAL A 397 7.83 -2.24 24.23
C VAL A 397 8.72 -1.05 23.95
N VAL A 398 8.91 -0.73 22.65
CA VAL A 398 9.75 0.36 22.19
C VAL A 398 8.89 1.37 21.45
N ASP A 399 8.87 2.62 21.93
CA ASP A 399 8.33 3.77 21.22
C ASP A 399 9.48 4.43 20.41
N ILE A 400 9.24 4.65 19.09
CA ILE A 400 10.27 4.99 18.09
C ILE A 400 10.14 6.44 17.63
#